data_5b1e333fba58a7c96f0be11e99af4b88
#
_entry.id   5b1e333fba58a7c96f0be11e99af4b88
#
_cell.length_a   1.000
_cell.length_b   1.000
_cell.length_c   1.000
_cell.angle_alpha   90.00
_cell.angle_beta   90.00
_cell.angle_gamma   90.00
#
_symmetry.space_group_name_H-M   'P 1'
#
loop_
_entity.id
_entity.type
_entity.pdbx_description
1 polymer ?
#
loop_
_entity_poly.entity_id
_entity_poly.type
_entity_poly.pdbx_seq_one_letter_code
_entity_poly.pdbx_strand_id
1 'polypeptide(L)'
;DSEIYEYLKDVYRAEGAREFDWDFMSDVFEKPFEVVLTDEIPETLDKPVSMGGHLDGCRIGFDAGGSDRKVSAVVDGETVYSEEVVWFPKITADPDYHYEGIVSALKTAASHMPRVDAIGVSSAGVYVDNRIMVASLFLKVSNDLFFLF
;
A
#
# COMPACT_ATOMS: atom_id res chain seq x y z
N ASP A 1 -2.60 -27.89 -21.86
CA ASP A 1 -3.08 -29.16 -21.32
C ASP A 1 -4.48 -28.95 -20.70
N SER A 2 -5.52 -29.57 -21.33
CA SER A 2 -6.91 -29.34 -20.97
C SER A 2 -7.27 -29.83 -19.56
N GLU A 3 -6.61 -30.88 -19.05
CA GLU A 3 -6.88 -31.43 -17.71
C GLU A 3 -6.40 -30.46 -16.62
N ILE A 4 -5.24 -29.83 -16.78
CA ILE A 4 -4.73 -28.81 -15.84
C ILE A 4 -5.62 -27.59 -15.87
N TYR A 5 -6.07 -27.16 -17.03
CA TYR A 5 -6.99 -26.02 -17.15
C TYR A 5 -8.30 -26.27 -16.41
N GLU A 6 -8.97 -27.41 -16.63
CA GLU A 6 -10.22 -27.75 -15.96
C GLU A 6 -10.03 -27.85 -14.44
N TYR A 7 -8.92 -28.44 -13.99
CA TYR A 7 -8.59 -28.50 -12.57
C TYR A 7 -8.41 -27.12 -11.95
N LEU A 8 -7.61 -26.23 -12.56
CA LEU A 8 -7.37 -24.88 -12.06
C LEU A 8 -8.65 -24.05 -12.04
N LYS A 9 -9.49 -24.17 -13.08
CA LYS A 9 -10.77 -23.48 -13.17
C LYS A 9 -11.74 -23.91 -12.07
N ASP A 10 -11.75 -25.20 -11.70
CA ASP A 10 -12.57 -25.69 -10.60
C ASP A 10 -12.04 -25.27 -9.23
N VAL A 11 -10.73 -25.18 -9.08
CA VAL A 11 -10.06 -24.78 -7.85
C VAL A 11 -10.22 -23.28 -7.55
N TYR A 12 -10.03 -22.42 -8.57
CA TYR A 12 -10.08 -20.95 -8.45
C TYR A 12 -11.42 -20.39 -8.93
N ARG A 13 -12.48 -20.62 -8.18
CA ARG A 13 -13.83 -20.10 -8.39
C ARG A 13 -14.54 -19.85 -7.06
N ALA A 14 -15.68 -19.17 -7.10
CA ALA A 14 -16.60 -19.13 -5.96
C ALA A 14 -16.92 -20.54 -5.49
N GLU A 15 -16.84 -20.78 -4.17
CA GLU A 15 -17.03 -22.10 -3.53
C GLU A 15 -16.00 -23.17 -3.96
N GLY A 16 -14.90 -22.78 -4.61
CA GLY A 16 -13.77 -23.64 -4.96
C GLY A 16 -12.80 -23.85 -3.80
N ALA A 17 -11.85 -24.77 -3.97
CA ALA A 17 -10.84 -25.07 -2.94
C ALA A 17 -9.93 -23.86 -2.61
N ARG A 18 -9.82 -22.89 -3.51
CA ARG A 18 -9.07 -21.65 -3.36
C ARG A 18 -9.98 -20.42 -3.47
N GLU A 19 -11.19 -20.51 -2.91
CA GLU A 19 -12.17 -19.42 -2.87
C GLU A 19 -11.60 -18.12 -2.30
N PHE A 20 -10.84 -18.20 -1.20
CA PHE A 20 -10.18 -17.03 -0.62
C PHE A 20 -9.30 -16.29 -1.63
N ASP A 21 -8.48 -17.02 -2.41
CA ASP A 21 -7.61 -16.39 -3.40
C ASP A 21 -8.42 -15.82 -4.58
N TRP A 22 -9.50 -16.50 -4.96
CA TRP A 22 -10.41 -16.04 -6.00
C TRP A 22 -11.11 -14.75 -5.61
N ASP A 23 -11.70 -14.67 -4.40
CA ASP A 23 -12.31 -13.47 -3.84
C ASP A 23 -11.30 -12.34 -3.72
N PHE A 24 -10.16 -12.62 -3.06
CA PHE A 24 -9.11 -11.61 -2.82
C PHE A 24 -8.62 -10.97 -4.12
N MET A 25 -8.30 -11.76 -5.13
CA MET A 25 -7.82 -11.24 -6.41
C MET A 25 -8.93 -10.52 -7.18
N SER A 26 -10.17 -10.99 -7.07
CA SER A 26 -11.32 -10.34 -7.69
C SER A 26 -11.57 -8.95 -7.10
N ASP A 27 -11.49 -8.83 -5.77
CA ASP A 27 -11.67 -7.57 -5.04
C ASP A 27 -10.51 -6.60 -5.32
N VAL A 28 -9.26 -7.07 -5.26
CA VAL A 28 -8.06 -6.24 -5.50
C VAL A 28 -8.09 -5.60 -6.88
N PHE A 29 -8.48 -6.35 -7.91
CA PHE A 29 -8.50 -5.87 -9.28
C PHE A 29 -9.88 -5.40 -9.77
N GLU A 30 -10.89 -5.38 -8.88
CA GLU A 30 -12.27 -4.95 -9.17
C GLU A 30 -12.87 -5.66 -10.39
N LYS A 31 -12.52 -6.92 -10.58
CA LYS A 31 -13.02 -7.78 -11.67
C LYS A 31 -12.89 -9.25 -11.28
N PRO A 32 -13.77 -10.13 -11.76
CA PRO A 32 -13.67 -11.55 -11.49
C PRO A 32 -12.29 -12.10 -11.86
N PHE A 33 -11.70 -12.88 -10.95
CA PHE A 33 -10.50 -13.65 -11.29
C PHE A 33 -10.89 -14.82 -12.14
N GLU A 34 -10.27 -14.96 -13.32
CA GLU A 34 -10.59 -15.98 -14.31
C GLU A 34 -9.36 -16.79 -14.68
N VAL A 35 -9.53 -18.10 -14.75
CA VAL A 35 -8.55 -19.02 -15.36
C VAL A 35 -8.89 -19.15 -16.85
N VAL A 36 -7.96 -18.75 -17.70
CA VAL A 36 -8.16 -18.72 -19.16
C VAL A 36 -7.14 -19.65 -19.83
N LEU A 37 -7.61 -20.48 -20.75
CA LEU A 37 -6.76 -21.23 -21.66
C LEU A 37 -6.44 -20.34 -22.87
N THR A 38 -5.16 -20.17 -23.18
CA THR A 38 -4.73 -19.40 -24.35
C THR A 38 -3.60 -20.10 -25.07
N ASP A 39 -3.56 -19.96 -26.38
CA ASP A 39 -2.46 -20.42 -27.23
C ASP A 39 -1.37 -19.35 -27.38
N GLU A 40 -1.65 -18.11 -26.98
CA GLU A 40 -0.71 -16.99 -27.03
C GLU A 40 -0.29 -16.57 -25.62
N ILE A 41 1.00 -16.39 -25.42
CA ILE A 41 1.53 -15.83 -24.17
C ILE A 41 1.19 -14.34 -24.16
N PRO A 42 0.44 -13.84 -23.15
CA PRO A 42 0.15 -12.42 -23.04
C PRO A 42 1.43 -11.58 -22.92
N GLU A 43 1.39 -10.38 -23.48
CA GLU A 43 2.48 -9.42 -23.28
C GLU A 43 2.62 -9.06 -21.81
N THR A 44 3.86 -8.92 -21.36
CA THR A 44 4.16 -8.45 -20.00
C THR A 44 3.70 -7.00 -19.86
N LEU A 45 2.81 -6.74 -18.91
CA LEU A 45 2.33 -5.40 -18.57
C LEU A 45 3.16 -4.72 -17.48
N ASP A 46 4.33 -5.28 -17.18
CA ASP A 46 5.26 -4.70 -16.20
C ASP A 46 5.82 -3.37 -16.75
N LYS A 47 5.45 -2.28 -16.08
CA LYS A 47 5.91 -0.92 -16.39
C LYS A 47 6.62 -0.34 -15.17
N PRO A 48 7.86 -0.78 -14.90
CA PRO A 48 8.60 -0.27 -13.75
C PRO A 48 8.79 1.25 -13.89
N VAL A 49 8.38 1.98 -12.85
CA VAL A 49 8.64 3.40 -12.71
C VAL A 49 9.79 3.56 -11.73
N SER A 50 10.85 4.25 -12.16
CA SER A 50 11.95 4.58 -11.24
C SER A 50 11.45 5.54 -10.17
N MET A 51 11.41 5.07 -8.93
CA MET A 51 11.05 5.85 -7.76
C MET A 51 12.25 5.93 -6.81
N GLY A 52 12.55 7.12 -6.33
CA GLY A 52 13.66 7.35 -5.40
C GLY A 52 14.90 7.93 -6.06
N GLY A 53 15.98 8.08 -5.28
CA GLY A 53 17.23 8.69 -5.72
C GLY A 53 17.22 10.21 -5.81
N HIS A 54 16.09 10.86 -5.60
CA HIS A 54 15.94 12.31 -5.57
C HIS A 54 16.20 12.83 -4.16
N LEU A 55 17.48 13.00 -3.79
CA LEU A 55 17.87 13.43 -2.44
C LEU A 55 18.18 14.93 -2.35
N ASP A 56 18.08 15.64 -3.47
CA ASP A 56 18.23 17.11 -3.54
C ASP A 56 17.04 17.82 -2.89
N GLY A 57 17.29 18.95 -2.26
CA GLY A 57 16.28 19.75 -1.56
C GLY A 57 15.82 19.14 -0.24
N CYS A 58 14.61 19.51 0.18
CA CYS A 58 14.04 19.14 1.48
C CYS A 58 13.00 18.03 1.30
N ARG A 59 13.29 16.84 1.76
CA ARG A 59 12.47 15.62 1.58
C ARG A 59 12.03 15.03 2.90
N ILE A 60 10.80 14.57 2.98
CA ILE A 60 10.31 13.74 4.09
C ILE A 60 10.15 12.31 3.60
N GLY A 61 10.73 11.36 4.34
CA GLY A 61 10.42 9.94 4.23
C GLY A 61 9.49 9.54 5.37
N PHE A 62 8.38 8.88 5.06
CA PHE A 62 7.45 8.37 6.05
C PHE A 62 7.19 6.90 5.82
N ASP A 63 7.40 6.07 6.84
CA ASP A 63 7.07 4.64 6.83
C ASP A 63 5.88 4.39 7.76
N ALA A 64 4.75 4.04 7.16
CA ALA A 64 3.53 3.68 7.85
C ALA A 64 3.57 2.18 8.18
N GLY A 65 4.27 1.81 9.24
CA GLY A 65 4.36 0.43 9.72
C GLY A 65 3.14 -0.02 10.51
N GLY A 66 3.01 -1.31 10.72
CA GLY A 66 1.87 -1.90 11.43
C GLY A 66 1.95 -1.92 12.95
N SER A 67 3.12 -1.61 13.52
CA SER A 67 3.42 -1.54 14.97
C SER A 67 4.09 -0.24 15.39
N ASP A 68 4.77 0.38 14.44
CA ASP A 68 5.46 1.64 14.60
C ASP A 68 5.33 2.45 13.30
N ARG A 69 5.47 3.76 13.41
CA ARG A 69 5.62 4.67 12.29
C ARG A 69 6.98 5.35 12.38
N LYS A 70 7.63 5.50 11.24
CA LYS A 70 8.92 6.16 11.16
C LYS A 70 8.85 7.36 10.24
N VAL A 71 9.53 8.42 10.60
CA VAL A 71 9.64 9.61 9.76
C VAL A 71 11.07 10.12 9.76
N SER A 72 11.52 10.61 8.61
CA SER A 72 12.83 11.26 8.48
C SER A 72 12.70 12.56 7.68
N ALA A 73 13.46 13.56 8.10
CA ALA A 73 13.68 14.79 7.37
C ALA A 73 15.09 14.76 6.76
N VAL A 74 15.17 14.97 5.45
CA VAL A 74 16.41 14.93 4.67
C VAL A 74 16.58 16.26 3.94
N VAL A 75 17.74 16.89 4.08
CA VAL A 75 18.09 18.11 3.38
C VAL A 75 19.35 17.85 2.54
N ASP A 76 19.24 17.97 1.24
CA ASP A 76 20.33 17.74 0.27
C ASP A 76 21.08 16.41 0.50
N GLY A 77 20.34 15.36 0.82
CA GLY A 77 20.87 14.02 1.05
C GLY A 77 21.31 13.71 2.47
N GLU A 78 21.32 14.71 3.38
CA GLU A 78 21.67 14.52 4.78
C GLU A 78 20.42 14.40 5.67
N THR A 79 20.36 13.39 6.52
CA THR A 79 19.26 13.24 7.48
C THR A 79 19.45 14.22 8.62
N VAL A 80 18.56 15.21 8.73
CA VAL A 80 18.58 16.23 9.79
C VAL A 80 17.68 15.89 10.97
N TYR A 81 16.72 14.96 10.78
CA TYR A 81 15.84 14.46 11.83
C TYR A 81 15.34 13.05 11.49
N SER A 82 15.13 12.23 12.50
CA SER A 82 14.48 10.92 12.37
C SER A 82 13.79 10.57 13.69
N GLU A 83 12.59 10.01 13.58
CA GLU A 83 11.79 9.56 14.72
C GLU A 83 11.09 8.24 14.41
N GLU A 84 10.98 7.39 15.42
CA GLU A 84 10.16 6.18 15.43
C GLU A 84 9.19 6.24 16.61
N VAL A 85 7.90 6.05 16.33
CA VAL A 85 6.83 6.10 17.33
C VAL A 85 5.99 4.85 17.23
N VAL A 86 5.84 4.13 18.35
CA VAL A 86 4.91 3.01 18.47
C VAL A 86 3.47 3.50 18.31
N TRP A 87 2.69 2.82 17.49
CA TRP A 87 1.27 3.07 17.30
C TRP A 87 0.51 1.76 17.05
N PHE A 88 -0.83 1.81 17.06
CA PHE A 88 -1.67 0.62 17.00
C PHE A 88 -2.72 0.70 15.88
N PRO A 89 -2.31 0.90 14.61
CA PRO A 89 -3.25 1.14 13.51
C PRO A 89 -4.12 -0.07 13.18
N LYS A 90 -3.58 -1.29 13.31
CA LYS A 90 -4.27 -2.54 12.95
C LYS A 90 -5.46 -2.87 13.85
N ILE A 91 -5.49 -2.34 15.06
CA ILE A 91 -6.54 -2.62 16.06
C ILE A 91 -7.43 -1.42 16.34
N THR A 92 -7.14 -0.27 15.75
CA THR A 92 -7.90 0.98 15.90
C THR A 92 -8.89 1.13 14.76
N ALA A 93 -10.16 1.32 15.11
CA ALA A 93 -11.24 1.49 14.13
C ALA A 93 -11.50 2.95 13.75
N ASP A 94 -10.99 3.89 14.55
CA ASP A 94 -11.15 5.32 14.34
C ASP A 94 -10.17 5.81 13.26
N PRO A 95 -10.64 6.31 12.10
CA PRO A 95 -9.78 6.84 11.06
C PRO A 95 -9.00 8.08 11.48
N ASP A 96 -9.54 8.90 12.37
CA ASP A 96 -8.87 10.10 12.86
C ASP A 96 -7.56 9.77 13.60
N TYR A 97 -7.51 8.65 14.29
CA TYR A 97 -6.27 8.15 14.92
C TYR A 97 -5.14 7.98 13.89
N HIS A 98 -5.45 7.40 12.73
CA HIS A 98 -4.47 7.19 11.66
C HIS A 98 -4.04 8.52 11.05
N TYR A 99 -5.03 9.37 10.72
CA TYR A 99 -4.80 10.69 10.15
C TYR A 99 -3.93 11.57 11.07
N GLU A 100 -4.30 11.71 12.33
CA GLU A 100 -3.55 12.49 13.31
C GLU A 100 -2.13 11.96 13.51
N GLY A 101 -1.97 10.63 13.55
CA GLY A 101 -0.67 9.97 13.62
C GLY A 101 0.24 10.32 12.46
N ILE A 102 -0.27 10.24 11.24
CA ILE A 102 0.47 10.58 10.02
C ILE A 102 0.81 12.08 10.00
N VAL A 103 -0.20 12.94 10.18
CA VAL A 103 -0.03 14.39 10.12
C VAL A 103 0.93 14.90 11.20
N SER A 104 0.86 14.36 12.41
CA SER A 104 1.79 14.69 13.49
C SER A 104 3.23 14.38 13.11
N ALA A 105 3.51 13.18 12.60
CA ALA A 105 4.85 12.79 12.17
C ALA A 105 5.38 13.70 11.06
N LEU A 106 4.56 13.96 10.02
CA LEU A 106 4.95 14.84 8.92
C LEU A 106 5.23 16.28 9.38
N LYS A 107 4.39 16.84 10.27
CA LYS A 107 4.60 18.18 10.83
C LYS A 107 5.86 18.24 11.69
N THR A 108 6.14 17.21 12.48
CA THR A 108 7.38 17.14 13.28
C THR A 108 8.60 17.13 12.37
N ALA A 109 8.64 16.27 11.35
CA ALA A 109 9.75 16.24 10.40
C ALA A 109 9.90 17.59 9.66
N ALA A 110 8.79 18.18 9.20
CA ALA A 110 8.80 19.47 8.51
C ALA A 110 9.37 20.62 9.37
N SER A 111 9.21 20.56 10.70
CA SER A 111 9.75 21.59 11.60
C SER A 111 11.27 21.64 11.65
N HIS A 112 11.96 20.60 11.19
CA HIS A 112 13.43 20.50 11.15
C HIS A 112 14.05 20.96 9.82
N MET A 113 13.23 21.49 8.88
CA MET A 113 13.72 21.94 7.59
C MET A 113 13.03 23.25 7.17
N PRO A 114 13.67 24.07 6.30
CA PRO A 114 13.12 25.38 5.92
C PRO A 114 11.86 25.32 5.05
N ARG A 115 11.65 24.22 4.37
CA ARG A 115 10.49 23.93 3.49
C ARG A 115 10.38 22.42 3.28
N VAL A 116 9.31 21.98 2.63
CA VAL A 116 9.13 20.59 2.17
C VAL A 116 8.92 20.61 0.66
N ASP A 117 9.83 19.97 -0.08
CA ASP A 117 9.76 19.89 -1.54
C ASP A 117 9.02 18.64 -2.01
N ALA A 118 9.16 17.51 -1.27
CA ALA A 118 8.40 16.29 -1.52
C ALA A 118 8.31 15.41 -0.27
N ILE A 119 7.31 14.52 -0.27
CA ILE A 119 7.08 13.49 0.75
C ILE A 119 7.03 12.15 0.03
N GLY A 120 7.88 11.22 0.48
CA GLY A 120 7.81 9.82 0.08
C GLY A 120 7.16 8.99 1.19
N VAL A 121 6.21 8.15 0.83
CA VAL A 121 5.50 7.29 1.80
C VAL A 121 5.69 5.83 1.43
N SER A 122 6.06 5.01 2.40
CA SER A 122 5.96 3.56 2.32
C SER A 122 4.86 3.04 3.25
N SER A 123 4.15 2.03 2.83
CA SER A 123 3.11 1.40 3.64
C SER A 123 2.88 -0.03 3.17
N ALA A 124 2.52 -0.92 4.11
CA ALA A 124 2.14 -2.28 3.78
C ALA A 124 0.71 -2.32 3.23
N GLY A 125 0.54 -3.03 2.11
CA GLY A 125 -0.75 -3.18 1.44
C GLY A 125 -0.60 -3.49 -0.04
N VAL A 126 -1.71 -3.50 -0.75
CA VAL A 126 -1.75 -3.59 -2.20
C VAL A 126 -2.29 -2.28 -2.76
N TYR A 127 -1.53 -1.68 -3.64
CA TYR A 127 -1.84 -0.40 -4.28
C TYR A 127 -1.95 -0.62 -5.79
N VAL A 128 -3.04 -0.17 -6.39
CA VAL A 128 -3.25 -0.20 -7.84
C VAL A 128 -3.58 1.22 -8.30
N ASP A 129 -2.78 1.77 -9.19
CA ASP A 129 -2.94 3.13 -9.73
C ASP A 129 -3.12 4.21 -8.63
N ASN A 130 -2.29 4.18 -7.59
CA ASN A 130 -2.34 5.03 -6.39
C ASN A 130 -3.61 4.88 -5.52
N ARG A 131 -4.42 3.86 -5.76
CA ARG A 131 -5.57 3.49 -4.92
C ARG A 131 -5.17 2.37 -3.97
N ILE A 132 -5.58 2.48 -2.72
CA ILE A 132 -5.38 1.44 -1.71
C ILE A 132 -6.44 0.36 -1.94
N MET A 133 -6.04 -0.82 -2.40
CA MET A 133 -6.94 -1.95 -2.59
C MET A 133 -6.96 -2.86 -1.36
N VAL A 134 -5.81 -3.02 -0.71
CA VAL A 134 -5.68 -3.72 0.58
C VAL A 134 -4.83 -2.87 1.50
N ALA A 135 -5.41 -2.41 2.59
CA ALA A 135 -4.72 -1.60 3.59
C ALA A 135 -4.42 -2.41 4.84
N SER A 136 -3.19 -2.88 4.98
CA SER A 136 -2.77 -3.62 6.18
C SER A 136 -2.81 -2.81 7.47
N LEU A 137 -2.90 -1.48 7.38
CA LEU A 137 -2.99 -0.57 8.54
C LEU A 137 -4.43 -0.36 9.02
N PHE A 138 -5.41 -0.46 8.13
CA PHE A 138 -6.80 -0.06 8.37
C PHE A 138 -7.74 -1.26 8.57
N LEU A 139 -7.22 -2.39 9.10
CA LEU A 139 -7.97 -3.65 9.24
C LEU A 139 -9.28 -3.53 10.04
N LYS A 140 -9.43 -2.50 10.86
CA LYS A 140 -10.61 -2.25 11.70
C LYS A 140 -11.42 -1.03 11.24
N VAL A 141 -10.92 -0.26 10.30
CA VAL A 141 -11.65 0.87 9.71
C VAL A 141 -12.70 0.31 8.75
N SER A 142 -13.91 0.83 8.78
CA SER A 142 -14.99 0.41 7.88
C SER A 142 -14.65 0.77 6.43
N ASN A 143 -14.96 -0.13 5.50
CA ASN A 143 -14.74 0.10 4.07
C ASN A 143 -15.42 1.38 3.55
N ASP A 144 -16.56 1.77 4.13
CA ASP A 144 -17.28 2.99 3.77
C ASP A 144 -16.49 4.27 4.04
N LEU A 145 -15.46 4.19 4.88
CA LEU A 145 -14.59 5.31 5.26
C LEU A 145 -13.28 5.36 4.46
N PHE A 146 -12.94 4.31 3.70
CA PHE A 146 -11.70 4.27 2.91
C PHE A 146 -11.61 5.33 1.81
N PHE A 147 -12.74 5.86 1.36
CA PHE A 147 -12.78 6.90 0.32
C PHE A 147 -12.61 8.33 0.84
N LEU A 148 -12.31 8.49 2.13
CA LEU A 148 -12.10 9.81 2.76
C LEU A 148 -10.60 10.17 2.90
N PHE A 149 -9.68 9.32 2.42
CA PHE A 149 -8.23 9.51 2.49
C PHE A 149 -7.56 9.67 1.12
#